data_64eb3b00c1bc814b0970e40be98ce838
#
_entry.id   64eb3b00c1bc814b0970e40be98ce838
#
_cell.length_a   1.000
_cell.length_b   1.000
_cell.length_c   1.000
_cell.angle_alpha   90.00
_cell.angle_beta   90.00
_cell.angle_gamma   90.00
#
_symmetry.space_group_name_H-M   'P 1'
#
loop_
_entity.id
_entity.type
_entity.pdbx_description
1 polymer ?
#
loop_
_entity_poly.entity_id
_entity_poly.type
_entity_poly.pdbx_seq_one_letter_code
_entity_poly.pdbx_strand_id
1 'polypeptide(L)'
;KNKGASSNNLGSISGEDFDPAKFMEEYTGALTLIDCVKKSDTNPHTKDCYDYGSVTLGYKDNYLAQYYDEVYEKVFINFFIDNEQLLLKFDYEEIDLFVNVYYKDQCNFEIFDKNSLKILSRWDVSLPISVYHEDKDGNLL
;
A
#
# COMPACT_ATOMS: atom_id res chain seq x y z
N LYS A 1 -14.24 -12.78 9.44
CA LYS A 1 -13.00 -12.32 8.88
C LYS A 1 -12.73 -13.01 7.55
N ASN A 2 -11.57 -13.11 7.01
CA ASN A 2 -11.28 -13.57 5.65
C ASN A 2 -11.43 -15.10 5.50
N LYS A 3 -12.65 -15.60 5.32
CA LYS A 3 -12.91 -17.02 5.12
C LYS A 3 -12.59 -17.42 3.68
N GLY A 4 -11.69 -18.40 3.50
CA GLY A 4 -11.32 -18.91 2.18
C GLY A 4 -10.50 -17.97 1.34
N ALA A 5 -9.99 -16.89 1.93
CA ALA A 5 -9.16 -15.90 1.23
C ALA A 5 -7.99 -15.46 2.09
N SER A 6 -6.90 -15.09 1.43
CA SER A 6 -5.78 -14.38 2.02
C SER A 6 -5.58 -13.06 1.31
N SER A 7 -4.82 -12.15 1.90
CA SER A 7 -4.59 -10.84 1.29
C SER A 7 -3.24 -10.25 1.67
N ASN A 8 -2.80 -9.27 0.90
CA ASN A 8 -1.69 -8.39 1.24
C ASN A 8 -1.96 -6.96 0.78
N ASN A 9 -1.18 -6.03 1.27
CA ASN A 9 -1.31 -4.61 0.95
C ASN A 9 0.04 -3.99 0.59
N LEU A 10 -0.02 -2.98 -0.27
CA LEU A 10 1.08 -2.04 -0.52
C LEU A 10 0.52 -0.63 -0.47
N GLY A 11 1.26 0.29 0.16
CA GLY A 11 0.89 1.70 0.17
C GLY A 11 1.79 2.51 -0.75
N SER A 12 1.23 3.45 -1.48
CA SER A 12 1.97 4.35 -2.36
C SER A 12 1.54 5.79 -2.16
N ILE A 13 2.52 6.69 -2.04
CA ILE A 13 2.29 8.14 -1.98
C ILE A 13 3.01 8.76 -3.17
N SER A 14 2.31 9.57 -3.96
CA SER A 14 2.88 10.16 -5.15
C SER A 14 2.34 11.56 -5.43
N GLY A 15 3.08 12.32 -6.22
CA GLY A 15 2.69 13.63 -6.69
C GLY A 15 3.79 14.29 -7.50
N GLU A 16 3.41 15.27 -8.31
CA GLU A 16 4.36 15.99 -9.16
C GLU A 16 5.47 16.65 -8.33
N ASP A 17 5.12 17.22 -7.18
CA ASP A 17 6.06 17.92 -6.31
C ASP A 17 6.41 17.14 -5.03
N PHE A 18 6.08 15.84 -4.99
CA PHE A 18 6.40 15.00 -3.86
C PHE A 18 7.87 14.61 -3.86
N ASP A 19 8.57 14.84 -2.74
CA ASP A 19 9.96 14.47 -2.53
C ASP A 19 10.04 13.18 -1.69
N PRO A 20 10.17 12.01 -2.33
CA PRO A 20 10.18 10.74 -1.60
C PRO A 20 11.43 10.53 -0.75
N ALA A 21 12.59 11.05 -1.18
CA ALA A 21 13.83 10.91 -0.42
C ALA A 21 13.73 11.67 0.91
N LYS A 22 13.21 12.89 0.86
CA LYS A 22 13.04 13.71 2.06
C LYS A 22 11.97 13.10 2.98
N PHE A 23 10.90 12.57 2.42
CA PHE A 23 9.88 11.87 3.19
C PHE A 23 10.51 10.70 3.97
N MET A 24 11.31 9.88 3.32
CA MET A 24 11.93 8.72 3.95
C MET A 24 12.98 9.08 4.99
N GLU A 25 13.63 10.25 4.88
CA GLU A 25 14.55 10.75 5.92
C GLU A 25 13.80 11.02 7.23
N GLU A 26 12.57 11.47 7.15
CA GLU A 26 11.76 11.84 8.33
C GLU A 26 10.85 10.72 8.80
N TYR A 27 10.55 9.75 7.92
CA TYR A 27 9.65 8.65 8.28
C TYR A 27 10.30 7.67 9.25
N THR A 28 9.57 7.34 10.30
CA THR A 28 9.89 6.24 11.21
C THR A 28 8.63 5.41 11.42
N GLY A 29 8.74 4.10 11.33
CA GLY A 29 7.58 3.24 11.52
C GLY A 29 7.83 1.81 11.08
N ALA A 30 6.76 1.02 11.10
CA ALA A 30 6.83 -0.42 10.85
C ALA A 30 6.81 -0.80 9.37
N LEU A 31 6.41 0.11 8.49
CA LEU A 31 6.40 -0.16 7.06
C LEU A 31 7.81 -0.04 6.48
N THR A 32 8.09 -0.90 5.51
CA THR A 32 9.40 -0.99 4.86
C THR A 32 9.34 -0.36 3.48
N LEU A 33 10.39 0.38 3.10
CA LEU A 33 10.53 0.94 1.76
C LEU A 33 10.69 -0.18 0.73
N ILE A 34 9.76 -0.22 -0.24
CA ILE A 34 9.78 -1.18 -1.34
C ILE A 34 10.34 -0.54 -2.60
N ASP A 35 9.91 0.67 -2.92
CA ASP A 35 10.34 1.39 -4.11
C ASP A 35 10.30 2.89 -3.88
N CYS A 36 11.19 3.60 -4.58
CA CYS A 36 11.31 5.04 -4.51
C CYS A 36 11.61 5.58 -5.91
N VAL A 37 10.71 6.40 -6.42
CA VAL A 37 10.88 7.07 -7.71
C VAL A 37 11.06 8.55 -7.47
N LYS A 38 12.16 9.11 -7.92
CA LYS A 38 12.43 10.54 -7.83
C LYS A 38 12.06 11.21 -9.15
N LYS A 39 11.51 12.41 -9.06
CA LYS A 39 11.27 13.24 -10.24
C LYS A 39 12.59 13.40 -11.01
N SER A 40 12.51 13.22 -12.30
CA SER A 40 13.65 13.26 -13.25
C SER A 40 14.52 11.99 -13.29
N ASP A 41 14.21 10.95 -12.48
CA ASP A 41 14.80 9.63 -12.71
C ASP A 41 14.34 9.10 -14.07
N THR A 42 15.19 8.30 -14.72
CA THR A 42 14.86 7.70 -16.01
C THR A 42 14.04 6.43 -15.83
N ASN A 43 12.88 6.38 -16.46
CA ASN A 43 12.07 5.16 -16.50
C ASN A 43 12.77 4.13 -17.39
N PRO A 44 13.14 2.94 -16.87
CA PRO A 44 13.86 1.94 -17.64
C PRO A 44 13.08 1.35 -18.81
N HIS A 45 11.75 1.44 -18.79
CA HIS A 45 10.89 0.90 -19.84
C HIS A 45 10.66 1.89 -20.98
N THR A 46 10.38 3.15 -20.67
CA THR A 46 10.06 4.19 -21.65
C THR A 46 11.27 5.02 -22.07
N LYS A 47 12.34 5.02 -21.26
CA LYS A 47 13.54 5.85 -21.41
C LYS A 47 13.30 7.35 -21.19
N ASP A 48 12.08 7.73 -20.86
CA ASP A 48 11.75 9.10 -20.47
C ASP A 48 11.97 9.33 -18.98
N CYS A 49 12.12 10.59 -18.58
CA CYS A 49 12.20 10.93 -17.18
C CYS A 49 10.81 10.89 -16.53
N TYR A 50 10.76 10.52 -15.25
CA TYR A 50 9.53 10.65 -14.47
C TYR A 50 9.23 12.13 -14.23
N ASP A 51 7.95 12.48 -14.28
CA ASP A 51 7.47 13.84 -13.98
C ASP A 51 6.84 13.95 -12.58
N TYR A 52 7.06 12.95 -11.74
CA TYR A 52 6.52 12.88 -10.38
C TYR A 52 7.50 12.17 -9.45
N GLY A 53 7.28 12.32 -8.15
CA GLY A 53 7.95 11.54 -7.11
C GLY A 53 6.98 10.54 -6.50
N SER A 54 7.49 9.40 -6.05
CA SER A 54 6.67 8.34 -5.46
C SER A 54 7.46 7.53 -4.46
N VAL A 55 6.79 7.10 -3.40
CA VAL A 55 7.32 6.11 -2.45
C VAL A 55 6.30 4.99 -2.30
N THR A 56 6.78 3.76 -2.29
CA THR A 56 5.95 2.57 -2.05
C THR A 56 6.44 1.87 -0.79
N LEU A 57 5.51 1.61 0.11
CA LEU A 57 5.77 1.02 1.42
C LEU A 57 5.02 -0.31 1.55
N GLY A 58 5.67 -1.29 2.18
CA GLY A 58 5.10 -2.60 2.42
C GLY A 58 5.26 -3.05 3.87
N TYR A 59 4.60 -4.14 4.22
CA TYR A 59 4.68 -4.72 5.55
C TYR A 59 5.77 -5.79 5.56
N LYS A 60 6.81 -5.58 6.36
CA LYS A 60 8.00 -6.45 6.46
C LYS A 60 8.72 -6.60 5.11
N ASP A 61 9.83 -7.31 5.10
CA ASP A 61 10.65 -7.52 3.90
C ASP A 61 9.95 -8.38 2.85
N ASN A 62 9.05 -9.27 3.27
CA ASN A 62 8.27 -10.10 2.37
C ASN A 62 6.88 -9.54 2.16
N TYR A 63 6.81 -8.39 1.50
CA TYR A 63 5.55 -7.67 1.27
C TYR A 63 4.57 -8.42 0.34
N LEU A 64 5.04 -9.43 -0.38
CA LEU A 64 4.20 -10.26 -1.24
C LEU A 64 3.62 -11.47 -0.50
N ALA A 65 4.01 -11.72 0.75
CA ALA A 65 3.48 -12.82 1.52
C ALA A 65 1.98 -12.65 1.76
N GLN A 66 1.28 -13.75 1.72
CA GLN A 66 -0.15 -13.80 2.00
C GLN A 66 -0.35 -14.11 3.48
N TYR A 67 -1.24 -13.37 4.12
CA TYR A 67 -1.52 -13.51 5.54
C TYR A 67 -2.96 -13.94 5.75
N TYR A 68 -3.17 -15.01 6.48
CA TYR A 68 -4.51 -15.56 6.76
C TYR A 68 -5.05 -15.10 8.12
N ASP A 69 -4.20 -15.07 9.14
CA ASP A 69 -4.60 -14.87 10.52
C ASP A 69 -4.11 -13.55 11.14
N GLU A 70 -3.11 -12.93 10.56
CA GLU A 70 -2.57 -11.67 11.06
C GLU A 70 -3.47 -10.50 10.71
N VAL A 71 -3.49 -9.51 11.60
CA VAL A 71 -4.20 -8.25 11.39
C VAL A 71 -3.21 -7.21 10.89
N TYR A 72 -2.41 -7.59 9.89
CA TYR A 72 -1.33 -6.74 9.36
C TYR A 72 -1.86 -5.47 8.71
N GLU A 73 -3.09 -5.46 8.22
CA GLU A 73 -3.72 -4.27 7.64
C GLU A 73 -3.78 -3.11 8.63
N LYS A 74 -3.78 -3.39 9.93
CA LYS A 74 -3.71 -2.35 10.97
C LYS A 74 -2.40 -1.59 10.96
N VAL A 75 -1.33 -2.20 10.48
CA VAL A 75 -0.03 -1.50 10.35
C VAL A 75 -0.17 -0.34 9.38
N PHE A 76 -0.92 -0.53 8.28
CA PHE A 76 -1.19 0.53 7.31
C PHE A 76 -2.11 1.61 7.89
N ILE A 77 -3.12 1.21 8.66
CA ILE A 77 -3.99 2.19 9.32
C ILE A 77 -3.21 2.99 10.37
N ASN A 78 -2.38 2.33 11.16
CA ASN A 78 -1.54 2.99 12.15
C ASN A 78 -0.52 3.93 11.50
N PHE A 79 -0.08 3.63 10.28
CA PHE A 79 0.76 4.54 9.52
C PHE A 79 0.12 5.93 9.41
N PHE A 80 -1.15 6.00 9.05
CA PHE A 80 -1.87 7.26 8.93
C PHE A 80 -2.06 7.95 10.29
N ILE A 81 -2.32 7.18 11.34
CA ILE A 81 -2.51 7.71 12.69
C ILE A 81 -1.20 8.28 13.23
N ASP A 82 -0.11 7.52 13.11
CA ASP A 82 1.17 7.84 13.72
C ASP A 82 1.96 8.89 12.93
N ASN A 83 1.68 9.05 11.64
CA ASN A 83 2.40 9.95 10.76
C ASN A 83 1.56 11.13 10.27
N GLU A 84 0.54 11.52 11.01
CA GLU A 84 -0.32 12.63 10.64
C GLU A 84 0.47 13.92 10.40
N GLN A 85 1.37 14.26 11.33
CA GLN A 85 2.17 15.49 11.21
C GLN A 85 3.14 15.44 10.04
N LEU A 86 3.71 14.28 9.79
CA LEU A 86 4.61 14.07 8.65
C LEU A 86 3.85 14.25 7.33
N LEU A 87 2.69 13.61 7.18
CA LEU A 87 1.88 13.72 5.97
C LEU A 87 1.41 15.15 5.71
N LEU A 88 1.14 15.93 6.74
CA LEU A 88 0.74 17.32 6.59
C LEU A 88 1.86 18.24 6.09
N LYS A 89 3.12 17.83 6.19
CA LYS A 89 4.27 18.62 5.74
C LYS A 89 4.56 18.50 4.26
N PHE A 90 4.12 17.43 3.62
CA PHE A 90 4.51 17.12 2.25
C PHE A 90 3.41 17.40 1.26
N ASP A 91 3.80 17.87 0.08
CA ASP A 91 2.90 17.97 -1.06
C ASP A 91 2.81 16.60 -1.71
N TYR A 92 1.60 16.08 -1.84
CA TYR A 92 1.31 14.88 -2.61
C TYR A 92 -0.06 15.02 -3.23
N GLU A 93 -0.29 14.29 -4.29
CA GLU A 93 -1.56 14.34 -5.03
C GLU A 93 -2.39 13.09 -4.76
N GLU A 94 -1.75 11.96 -4.50
CA GLU A 94 -2.44 10.69 -4.42
C GLU A 94 -1.79 9.78 -3.38
N ILE A 95 -2.66 9.10 -2.63
CA ILE A 95 -2.26 7.97 -1.76
C ILE A 95 -3.11 6.78 -2.18
N ASP A 96 -2.44 5.70 -2.57
CA ASP A 96 -3.10 4.44 -2.91
C ASP A 96 -2.73 3.37 -1.90
N LEU A 97 -3.71 2.63 -1.44
CA LEU A 97 -3.51 1.44 -0.63
C LEU A 97 -4.00 0.24 -1.44
N PHE A 98 -3.06 -0.43 -2.10
CA PHE A 98 -3.36 -1.58 -2.93
C PHE A 98 -3.74 -2.77 -2.07
N VAL A 99 -4.82 -3.43 -2.42
CA VAL A 99 -5.32 -4.63 -1.76
C VAL A 99 -5.30 -5.77 -2.76
N ASN A 100 -4.50 -6.80 -2.48
CA ASN A 100 -4.48 -8.01 -3.28
C ASN A 100 -5.17 -9.12 -2.51
N VAL A 101 -6.17 -9.73 -3.10
CA VAL A 101 -6.97 -10.80 -2.47
C VAL A 101 -6.77 -12.08 -3.28
N TYR A 102 -6.48 -13.17 -2.59
CA TYR A 102 -6.28 -14.49 -3.18
C TYR A 102 -7.32 -15.43 -2.60
N TYR A 103 -8.12 -16.06 -3.44
CA TYR A 103 -9.20 -16.94 -2.99
C TYR A 103 -9.21 -18.26 -3.76
N LYS A 104 -9.78 -19.31 -3.14
CA LYS A 104 -9.89 -20.64 -3.75
C LYS A 104 -11.33 -20.94 -4.17
N ASP A 105 -12.24 -20.94 -3.23
CA ASP A 105 -13.63 -21.32 -3.50
C ASP A 105 -14.61 -20.15 -3.38
N GLN A 106 -14.64 -19.52 -2.23
CA GLN A 106 -15.54 -18.41 -1.93
C GLN A 106 -14.74 -17.23 -1.41
N CYS A 107 -15.08 -16.04 -1.87
CA CYS A 107 -14.41 -14.81 -1.47
C CYS A 107 -15.38 -13.93 -0.68
N ASN A 108 -15.32 -14.02 0.64
CA ASN A 108 -15.96 -13.09 1.56
C ASN A 108 -14.90 -12.52 2.47
N PHE A 109 -14.72 -11.21 2.45
CA PHE A 109 -13.69 -10.59 3.28
C PHE A 109 -14.09 -9.20 3.75
N GLU A 110 -13.59 -8.86 4.93
CA GLU A 110 -13.56 -7.50 5.46
C GLU A 110 -12.12 -7.24 5.89
N ILE A 111 -11.41 -6.41 5.15
CA ILE A 111 -10.03 -6.05 5.49
C ILE A 111 -10.03 -4.84 6.40
N PHE A 112 -10.80 -3.82 6.05
CA PHE A 112 -10.90 -2.59 6.82
C PHE A 112 -12.30 -2.46 7.40
N ASP A 113 -12.37 -2.35 8.72
CA ASP A 113 -13.64 -2.08 9.39
C ASP A 113 -14.06 -0.61 9.22
N LYS A 114 -15.23 -0.27 9.73
CA LYS A 114 -15.79 1.09 9.60
C LYS A 114 -14.88 2.17 10.19
N ASN A 115 -14.15 1.88 11.25
CA ASN A 115 -13.26 2.85 11.88
C ASN A 115 -12.01 3.07 11.05
N SER A 116 -11.46 2.00 10.48
CA SER A 116 -10.35 2.07 9.54
C SER A 116 -10.73 2.84 8.27
N LEU A 117 -11.92 2.60 7.74
CA LEU A 117 -12.42 3.32 6.56
C LEU A 117 -12.56 4.82 6.81
N LYS A 118 -12.92 5.25 8.02
CA LYS A 118 -12.96 6.66 8.37
C LYS A 118 -11.60 7.32 8.30
N ILE A 119 -10.57 6.62 8.76
CA ILE A 119 -9.18 7.11 8.70
C ILE A 119 -8.72 7.22 7.26
N LEU A 120 -8.96 6.19 6.45
CA LEU A 120 -8.61 6.22 5.03
C LEU A 120 -9.35 7.33 4.28
N SER A 121 -10.63 7.54 4.59
CA SER A 121 -11.42 8.62 4.00
C SER A 121 -10.88 10.01 4.35
N ARG A 122 -10.40 10.19 5.58
CA ARG A 122 -9.80 11.46 6.01
C ARG A 122 -8.60 11.87 5.14
N TRP A 123 -7.83 10.88 4.68
CA TRP A 123 -6.64 11.12 3.87
C TRP A 123 -6.88 10.94 2.37
N ASP A 124 -8.14 10.82 1.96
CA ASP A 124 -8.54 10.60 0.57
C ASP A 124 -7.78 9.44 -0.09
N VAL A 125 -7.65 8.34 0.65
CA VAL A 125 -6.91 7.16 0.18
C VAL A 125 -7.77 6.38 -0.80
N SER A 126 -7.20 6.08 -1.95
CA SER A 126 -7.79 5.17 -2.93
C SER A 126 -7.45 3.72 -2.57
N LEU A 127 -8.39 2.80 -2.80
CA LEU A 127 -8.22 1.37 -2.51
C LEU A 127 -8.32 0.55 -3.80
N PRO A 128 -7.26 0.50 -4.62
CA PRO A 128 -7.26 -0.41 -5.76
C PRO A 128 -7.24 -1.85 -5.30
N ILE A 129 -8.19 -2.66 -5.77
CA ILE A 129 -8.34 -4.05 -5.35
C ILE A 129 -8.10 -4.97 -6.54
N SER A 130 -7.18 -5.93 -6.37
CA SER A 130 -6.94 -6.99 -7.31
C SER A 130 -7.34 -8.32 -6.69
N VAL A 131 -8.08 -9.13 -7.42
CA VAL A 131 -8.59 -10.40 -6.93
C VAL A 131 -8.03 -11.52 -7.79
N TYR A 132 -7.41 -12.50 -7.15
CA TYR A 132 -6.76 -13.63 -7.81
C TYR A 132 -7.41 -14.94 -7.37
N HIS A 133 -7.84 -15.73 -8.35
CA HIS A 133 -8.37 -17.07 -8.10
C HIS A 133 -7.24 -18.09 -8.12
N GLU A 134 -7.16 -18.89 -7.07
CA GLU A 134 -6.16 -19.95 -6.94
C GLU A 134 -6.83 -21.32 -7.01
N ASP A 135 -6.07 -22.33 -7.47
CA ASP A 135 -6.49 -23.71 -7.33
C ASP A 135 -6.29 -24.19 -5.87
N LYS A 136 -6.68 -25.43 -5.57
CA LYS A 136 -6.56 -26.00 -4.23
C LYS A 136 -5.12 -26.10 -3.72
N ASP A 137 -4.16 -26.08 -4.63
CA ASP A 137 -2.73 -26.14 -4.30
C ASP A 137 -2.08 -24.75 -4.21
N GLY A 138 -2.85 -23.69 -4.43
CA GLY A 138 -2.37 -22.31 -4.31
C GLY A 138 -1.81 -21.73 -5.61
N ASN A 139 -1.98 -22.40 -6.75
CA ASN A 139 -1.56 -21.88 -8.04
C ASN A 139 -2.64 -20.97 -8.63
N LEU A 140 -2.22 -19.87 -9.24
CA LEU A 140 -3.16 -18.97 -9.92
C LEU A 140 -3.79 -19.63 -11.13
N LEU A 141 -5.08 -19.46 -11.25
CA LEU A 141 -5.85 -19.95 -12.39
C LEU A 141 -5.86 -18.95 -13.54
#